data_acab9092eec75c46d7fb7f0726726727
#
_entry.id   acab9092eec75c46d7fb7f0726726727
#
_cell.length_a   1.000
_cell.length_b   1.000
_cell.length_c   1.000
_cell.angle_alpha   90.00
_cell.angle_beta   90.00
_cell.angle_gamma   90.00
#
_symmetry.space_group_name_H-M   'P 1'
#
loop_
_entity.id
_entity.type
_entity.pdbx_description
1 polymer ?
#
loop_
_entity_poly.entity_id
_entity_poly.type
_entity_poly.pdbx_seq_one_letter_code
_entity_poly.pdbx_strand_id
1 'polypeptide(L)'
;MAAVEDYFKDIEAVHSGNLEVRLAKNNQEIDAAQALRYKVFYDEMSAKPSLEMRKSKRDYDRFDKYWDHLLVIDNSKSKITDQVVGTYXLNRKSEAKNNQGFYSSEEYNIDGLLNYNGETLELGRSCVDKHYRNGQTMQLLWRGIANYVFYYDIKVMFGCASFPEISSELIKKPLSYLYHYHLAPKEYRPVALPDRYIDMNLMPKEQIDIKEARRLIPPLIKGYLRLGAYXGEGAVLDKQFGTTDIFIVLKTDQVTKRYRSHYELDKTDXSIL
;
A
#
# COMPACT_ATOMS: atom_id res chain seq x y z
N MET A 1 19.28 -11.88 15.52
CA MET A 1 18.77 -12.86 14.55
C MET A 1 17.70 -13.77 15.11
N ALA A 2 17.79 -14.19 16.37
CA ALA A 2 16.77 -15.06 16.99
C ALA A 2 15.42 -14.38 17.22
N ALA A 3 15.41 -13.06 17.39
CA ALA A 3 14.18 -12.30 17.67
C ALA A 3 13.23 -12.17 16.46
N VAL A 4 13.76 -12.35 15.25
CA VAL A 4 12.96 -12.19 14.01
C VAL A 4 12.14 -13.46 13.75
N GLU A 5 12.67 -14.64 14.06
CA GLU A 5 11.99 -15.90 13.80
C GLU A 5 10.77 -16.15 14.72
N ASP A 6 10.79 -15.63 15.94
CA ASP A 6 9.66 -15.77 16.85
C ASP A 6 8.49 -14.82 16.52
N TYR A 7 8.78 -13.72 15.85
CA TYR A 7 7.79 -12.68 15.53
C TYR A 7 6.76 -13.13 14.49
N PHE A 8 7.16 -14.05 13.60
CA PHE A 8 6.33 -14.44 12.46
C PHE A 8 5.37 -15.60 12.76
N LYS A 9 5.49 -16.22 13.94
CA LYS A 9 4.70 -17.41 14.28
C LYS A 9 3.24 -17.12 14.63
N ASP A 10 2.91 -15.87 14.96
CA ASP A 10 1.62 -15.55 15.57
C ASP A 10 0.56 -15.02 14.62
N ILE A 11 0.95 -14.59 13.41
CA ILE A 11 -0.03 -14.13 12.42
C ILE A 11 -0.24 -15.27 11.42
N GLU A 12 -1.41 -15.89 11.48
CA GLU A 12 -1.72 -17.05 10.65
C GLU A 12 -1.78 -16.69 9.17
N ALA A 13 -1.26 -17.59 8.34
CA ALA A 13 -1.41 -17.51 6.89
C ALA A 13 -2.89 -17.71 6.52
N VAL A 14 -3.33 -17.01 5.48
CA VAL A 14 -4.67 -17.19 4.92
C VAL A 14 -4.52 -17.86 3.57
N HIS A 15 -5.32 -18.88 3.32
CA HIS A 15 -5.24 -19.71 2.12
C HIS A 15 -6.46 -19.55 1.24
N SER A 16 -6.24 -19.61 -0.07
CA SER A 16 -7.30 -19.64 -1.08
C SER A 16 -6.77 -20.42 -2.29
N GLY A 17 -7.21 -21.68 -2.43
CA GLY A 17 -6.70 -22.58 -3.45
C GLY A 17 -5.21 -22.81 -3.26
N ASN A 18 -4.42 -22.63 -4.31
CA ASN A 18 -2.96 -22.75 -4.27
C ASN A 18 -2.26 -21.51 -3.71
N LEU A 19 -3.01 -20.43 -3.48
CA LEU A 19 -2.46 -19.17 -2.97
C LEU A 19 -2.53 -19.12 -1.46
N GLU A 20 -1.52 -18.48 -0.86
CA GLU A 20 -1.58 -18.09 0.54
C GLU A 20 -1.04 -16.67 0.70
N VAL A 21 -1.52 -15.95 1.70
CA VAL A 21 -0.95 -14.69 2.11
C VAL A 21 -0.38 -14.84 3.51
N ARG A 22 0.86 -14.40 3.68
CA ARG A 22 1.55 -14.39 4.98
C ARG A 22 2.76 -13.47 4.94
N LEU A 23 3.35 -13.24 6.09
CA LEU A 23 4.61 -12.49 6.16
C LEU A 23 5.77 -13.36 5.68
N ALA A 24 6.79 -12.72 5.11
CA ALA A 24 8.04 -13.36 4.72
C ALA A 24 8.71 -14.00 5.96
N LYS A 25 9.25 -15.19 5.80
CA LYS A 25 9.86 -15.97 6.88
C LYS A 25 11.39 -15.94 6.87
N ASN A 26 11.99 -15.49 5.77
CA ASN A 26 13.44 -15.54 5.62
C ASN A 26 13.89 -14.58 4.51
N ASN A 27 15.21 -14.42 4.41
CA ASN A 27 15.82 -13.52 3.43
C ASN A 27 15.63 -13.98 1.98
N GLN A 28 15.48 -15.29 1.74
CA GLN A 28 15.23 -15.79 0.38
C GLN A 28 13.87 -15.33 -0.13
N GLU A 29 12.87 -15.28 0.74
CA GLU A 29 11.54 -14.80 0.38
C GLU A 29 11.54 -13.29 0.15
N ILE A 30 12.30 -12.53 0.96
CA ILE A 30 12.47 -11.09 0.74
C ILE A 30 13.16 -10.84 -0.60
N ASP A 31 14.20 -11.60 -0.92
CA ASP A 31 14.90 -11.53 -2.20
C ASP A 31 13.93 -11.80 -3.36
N ALA A 32 13.06 -12.79 -3.23
CA ALA A 32 12.05 -13.10 -4.24
C ALA A 32 11.04 -11.96 -4.39
N ALA A 33 10.65 -11.30 -3.30
CA ALA A 33 9.79 -10.12 -3.34
C ALA A 33 10.48 -8.97 -4.06
N GLN A 34 11.77 -8.76 -3.81
CA GLN A 34 12.56 -7.72 -4.50
C GLN A 34 12.67 -8.02 -6.00
N ALA A 35 12.75 -9.29 -6.38
CA ALA A 35 12.76 -9.70 -7.79
C ALA A 35 11.41 -9.38 -8.45
N LEU A 36 10.30 -9.65 -7.75
CA LEU A 36 8.96 -9.33 -8.24
C LEU A 36 8.80 -7.81 -8.40
N ARG A 37 9.25 -7.03 -7.43
CA ARG A 37 9.20 -5.57 -7.48
C ARG A 37 9.97 -5.05 -8.69
N TYR A 38 11.17 -5.57 -8.95
CA TYR A 38 11.95 -5.18 -10.12
C TYR A 38 11.19 -5.47 -11.41
N LYS A 39 10.66 -6.68 -11.55
CA LYS A 39 9.89 -7.10 -12.72
C LYS A 39 8.71 -6.15 -12.99
N VAL A 40 7.96 -5.80 -11.93
CA VAL A 40 6.77 -4.93 -12.07
C VAL A 40 7.17 -3.47 -12.28
N PHE A 41 8.03 -2.92 -11.40
CA PHE A 41 8.32 -1.48 -11.42
C PHE A 41 9.22 -1.07 -12.56
N TYR A 42 10.21 -1.87 -12.90
CA TYR A 42 11.24 -1.49 -13.88
C TYR A 42 11.03 -2.12 -15.24
N ASP A 43 10.76 -3.41 -15.32
CA ASP A 43 10.55 -4.06 -16.62
C ASP A 43 9.18 -3.75 -17.20
N GLU A 44 8.13 -3.74 -16.35
CA GLU A 44 6.76 -3.54 -16.83
C GLU A 44 6.36 -2.06 -16.85
N MET A 45 6.65 -1.30 -15.76
CA MET A 45 6.20 0.08 -15.60
C MET A 45 7.24 1.13 -15.97
N SER A 46 8.45 0.69 -16.31
CA SER A 46 9.53 1.55 -16.86
C SER A 46 10.08 2.57 -15.85
N ALA A 47 10.06 2.28 -14.56
CA ALA A 47 10.79 3.06 -13.57
C ALA A 47 12.29 3.00 -13.87
N LYS A 48 13.06 3.91 -13.29
CA LYS A 48 14.50 4.04 -13.59
C LYS A 48 15.32 3.36 -12.47
N PRO A 49 15.89 2.18 -12.72
CA PRO A 49 16.67 1.48 -11.71
C PRO A 49 18.09 2.06 -11.59
N SER A 50 18.71 1.90 -10.43
CA SER A 50 20.14 2.14 -10.29
C SER A 50 20.93 1.07 -11.09
N LEU A 51 22.23 1.30 -11.28
CA LEU A 51 23.07 0.32 -11.96
C LEU A 51 23.11 -1.01 -11.21
N GLU A 52 23.20 -0.97 -9.88
CA GLU A 52 23.22 -2.18 -9.05
C GLU A 52 21.89 -2.94 -9.13
N MET A 53 20.77 -2.23 -9.11
CA MET A 53 19.44 -2.84 -9.28
C MET A 53 19.33 -3.52 -10.64
N ARG A 54 19.83 -2.85 -11.69
CA ARG A 54 19.79 -3.40 -13.07
C ARG A 54 20.61 -4.68 -13.18
N LYS A 55 21.78 -4.72 -12.54
CA LYS A 55 22.66 -5.89 -12.56
C LYS A 55 22.04 -7.06 -11.77
N SER A 56 21.49 -6.78 -10.59
CA SER A 56 20.92 -7.80 -9.71
C SER A 56 19.50 -8.21 -10.09
N LYS A 57 18.80 -7.36 -10.86
CA LYS A 57 17.38 -7.47 -11.17
C LYS A 57 16.55 -7.54 -9.89
N ARG A 58 16.91 -6.68 -8.94
CA ARG A 58 16.23 -6.55 -7.64
C ARG A 58 15.91 -5.08 -7.39
N ASP A 59 14.68 -4.79 -6.99
CA ASP A 59 14.32 -3.50 -6.41
C ASP A 59 14.53 -3.59 -4.92
N TYR A 60 15.32 -2.68 -4.35
CA TYR A 60 15.57 -2.65 -2.92
C TYR A 60 15.83 -1.23 -2.46
N ASP A 61 15.62 -1.00 -1.18
CA ASP A 61 15.95 0.28 -0.55
C ASP A 61 16.38 0.05 0.90
N ARG A 62 16.75 1.16 1.57
CA ARG A 62 17.25 1.11 2.94
C ARG A 62 16.21 0.64 3.96
N PHE A 63 14.92 0.66 3.60
CA PHE A 63 13.82 0.28 4.49
C PHE A 63 13.58 -1.23 4.50
N ASP A 64 13.98 -1.95 3.45
CA ASP A 64 13.58 -3.34 3.24
C ASP A 64 13.94 -4.26 4.42
N LYS A 65 15.06 -4.01 5.08
CA LYS A 65 15.50 -4.87 6.19
C LYS A 65 14.74 -4.61 7.49
N TYR A 66 13.98 -3.52 7.56
CA TYR A 66 13.23 -3.14 8.76
C TYR A 66 11.73 -3.34 8.65
N TRP A 67 11.22 -3.35 7.41
CA TRP A 67 9.79 -3.49 7.16
C TRP A 67 9.39 -4.96 7.17
N ASP A 68 8.17 -5.24 7.62
CA ASP A 68 7.56 -6.55 7.41
C ASP A 68 7.13 -6.65 5.95
N HIS A 69 7.34 -7.82 5.35
CA HIS A 69 6.99 -8.07 3.95
C HIS A 69 5.82 -9.04 3.89
N LEU A 70 4.65 -8.53 3.55
CA LEU A 70 3.47 -9.35 3.31
C LEU A 70 3.58 -9.93 1.90
N LEU A 71 3.43 -11.24 1.76
CA LEU A 71 3.61 -11.94 0.50
C LEU A 71 2.35 -12.70 0.12
N VAL A 72 2.02 -12.69 -1.18
CA VAL A 72 1.12 -13.69 -1.76
C VAL A 72 1.99 -14.72 -2.46
N ILE A 73 1.78 -15.98 -2.12
CA ILE A 73 2.61 -17.11 -2.54
C ILE A 73 1.73 -18.11 -3.29
N ASP A 74 2.18 -18.49 -4.49
CA ASP A 74 1.55 -19.57 -5.27
C ASP A 74 2.32 -20.88 -4.99
N ASN A 75 1.73 -21.72 -4.18
CA ASN A 75 2.34 -22.99 -3.76
C ASN A 75 2.40 -24.03 -4.87
N SER A 76 1.75 -23.79 -6.01
CA SER A 76 1.85 -24.69 -7.17
C SER A 76 3.16 -24.53 -7.93
N LYS A 77 3.89 -23.44 -7.69
CA LYS A 77 5.18 -23.18 -8.34
C LYS A 77 6.32 -23.80 -7.55
N SER A 78 7.38 -24.22 -8.25
CA SER A 78 8.52 -24.91 -7.63
C SER A 78 9.66 -23.98 -7.22
N LYS A 79 9.88 -22.89 -7.97
CA LYS A 79 10.95 -21.94 -7.70
C LYS A 79 10.42 -20.78 -6.86
N ILE A 80 11.19 -20.40 -5.82
CA ILE A 80 10.78 -19.33 -4.90
C ILE A 80 10.51 -17.99 -5.63
N THR A 81 11.30 -17.67 -6.66
CA THR A 81 11.10 -16.45 -7.46
C THR A 81 9.84 -16.50 -8.30
N ASP A 82 9.29 -17.69 -8.57
CA ASP A 82 8.01 -17.85 -9.25
C ASP A 82 6.85 -17.94 -8.26
N GLN A 83 7.14 -18.36 -7.02
CA GLN A 83 6.12 -18.51 -5.96
C GLN A 83 5.62 -17.17 -5.45
N VAL A 84 6.50 -16.16 -5.28
CA VAL A 84 6.10 -14.86 -4.74
C VAL A 84 5.47 -14.07 -5.88
N VAL A 85 4.14 -13.95 -5.82
CA VAL A 85 3.33 -13.32 -6.88
C VAL A 85 2.71 -12.00 -6.46
N GLY A 86 2.81 -11.65 -5.17
CA GLY A 86 2.38 -10.34 -4.66
C GLY A 86 3.18 -9.98 -3.43
N THR A 87 3.35 -8.68 -3.18
CA THR A 87 4.05 -8.19 -2.00
C THR A 87 3.53 -6.81 -1.61
N TYR A 88 3.69 -6.54 -0.30
CA TYR A 88 3.29 -5.26 0.29
C TYR A 88 4.12 -5.02 1.56
N UNK A 89 4.79 -4.06 1.84
CA UNK A 89 5.57 -3.79 2.85
C UNK A 89 4.81 -3.14 3.86
N LEU A 90 5.12 -3.30 4.95
CA LEU A 90 4.41 -2.85 6.16
C LEU A 90 5.40 -2.30 7.19
N ASN A 91 5.18 -1.08 7.67
CA ASN A 91 6.11 -0.40 8.59
C ASN A 91 5.33 0.22 9.75
N ARG A 92 5.35 -0.43 10.91
CA ARG A 92 4.67 0.07 12.11
C ARG A 92 5.45 1.25 12.72
N LYS A 93 4.72 2.19 13.32
CA LYS A 93 5.31 3.37 13.99
C LYS A 93 6.32 2.94 15.06
N SER A 94 5.98 1.92 15.85
CA SER A 94 6.88 1.42 16.91
C SER A 94 8.22 0.94 16.36
N GLU A 95 8.23 0.36 15.15
CA GLU A 95 9.47 -0.07 14.49
C GLU A 95 10.16 1.10 13.81
N ALA A 96 9.41 1.97 13.15
CA ALA A 96 9.95 3.13 12.43
C ALA A 96 10.76 4.04 13.36
N LYS A 97 10.29 4.26 14.58
CA LYS A 97 10.97 5.10 15.59
C LYS A 97 12.40 4.66 15.85
N ASN A 98 12.63 3.36 15.82
CA ASN A 98 13.94 2.77 16.18
C ASN A 98 14.82 2.50 14.97
N ASN A 99 14.31 2.75 13.76
CA ASN A 99 15.01 2.42 12.53
C ASN A 99 15.06 3.63 11.59
N GLN A 100 14.65 3.49 10.34
CA GLN A 100 14.81 4.52 9.32
C GLN A 100 13.68 5.56 9.30
N GLY A 101 12.72 5.48 10.20
CA GLY A 101 11.55 6.33 10.17
C GLY A 101 10.55 5.88 9.09
N PHE A 102 9.72 6.81 8.66
CA PHE A 102 8.74 6.53 7.61
C PHE A 102 9.23 7.05 6.25
N TYR A 103 9.05 6.24 5.22
CA TYR A 103 9.32 6.64 3.83
C TYR A 103 8.53 7.91 3.46
N SER A 104 7.26 7.95 3.86
CA SER A 104 6.34 9.05 3.53
C SER A 104 6.84 10.41 4.04
N SER A 105 7.69 10.43 5.07
CA SER A 105 8.27 11.67 5.61
C SER A 105 9.18 12.38 4.59
N GLU A 106 9.66 11.67 3.59
CA GLU A 106 10.49 12.25 2.54
C GLU A 106 9.67 13.10 1.56
N GLU A 107 8.35 12.90 1.55
CA GLU A 107 7.46 13.59 0.61
C GLU A 107 6.42 14.46 1.30
N TYR A 108 6.03 14.12 2.54
CA TYR A 108 4.91 14.74 3.25
C TYR A 108 5.29 15.05 4.69
N ASN A 109 4.76 16.15 5.20
CA ASN A 109 4.72 16.40 6.64
C ASN A 109 3.60 15.52 7.20
N ILE A 110 4.00 14.55 8.04
CA ILE A 110 3.10 13.58 8.64
C ILE A 110 3.02 13.72 10.17
N ASP A 111 3.28 14.91 10.70
CA ASP A 111 3.32 15.14 12.16
C ASP A 111 2.03 14.69 12.84
N GLY A 112 0.88 14.91 12.21
CA GLY A 112 -0.41 14.47 12.76
C GLY A 112 -0.51 12.96 12.92
N LEU A 113 0.17 12.19 12.06
CA LEU A 113 0.21 10.74 12.16
C LEU A 113 1.27 10.26 13.15
N LEU A 114 2.43 10.94 13.21
CA LEU A 114 3.48 10.62 14.19
C LEU A 114 2.96 10.82 15.62
N ASN A 115 2.15 11.84 15.82
CA ASN A 115 1.59 12.20 17.12
C ASN A 115 0.25 11.53 17.40
N TYR A 116 -0.25 10.71 16.47
CA TYR A 116 -1.54 10.01 16.64
C TYR A 116 -1.44 9.06 17.82
N ASN A 117 -2.49 9.03 18.64
CA ASN A 117 -2.54 8.16 19.81
C ASN A 117 -2.78 6.71 19.38
N GLY A 118 -1.78 5.86 19.60
CA GLY A 118 -1.84 4.45 19.23
C GLY A 118 -0.91 4.12 18.07
N GLU A 119 -0.92 2.84 17.68
CA GLU A 119 -0.05 2.33 16.62
C GLU A 119 -0.57 2.74 15.25
N THR A 120 0.35 3.17 14.39
CA THR A 120 0.05 3.48 12.99
C THR A 120 0.91 2.61 12.07
N LEU A 121 0.45 2.44 10.83
CA LEU A 121 1.07 1.55 9.86
C LEU A 121 1.24 2.25 8.53
N GLU A 122 2.48 2.34 8.08
CA GLU A 122 2.79 2.76 6.71
C GLU A 122 2.78 1.55 5.78
N LEU A 123 2.10 1.69 4.64
CA LEU A 123 2.08 0.68 3.59
C LEU A 123 2.84 1.22 2.37
N GLY A 124 3.63 0.35 1.74
CA GLY A 124 4.39 0.77 0.58
C GLY A 124 4.81 -0.40 -0.31
N ARG A 125 5.34 -0.05 -1.47
CA ARG A 125 5.91 -1.00 -2.42
C ARG A 125 4.95 -2.14 -2.79
N SER A 126 3.68 -1.83 -2.93
CA SER A 126 2.66 -2.80 -3.35
C SER A 126 2.85 -3.18 -4.81
N CYS A 127 2.93 -4.46 -5.09
CA CYS A 127 2.85 -4.92 -6.47
C CYS A 127 2.37 -6.36 -6.55
N VAL A 128 1.76 -6.70 -7.69
CA VAL A 128 1.25 -8.04 -7.98
C VAL A 128 1.68 -8.38 -9.40
N ASP A 129 2.16 -9.61 -9.60
CA ASP A 129 2.50 -10.15 -10.91
C ASP A 129 1.29 -10.01 -11.84
N LYS A 130 1.53 -9.60 -13.08
CA LYS A 130 0.46 -9.31 -14.06
C LYS A 130 -0.51 -10.48 -14.28
N HIS A 131 -0.04 -11.72 -14.12
CA HIS A 131 -0.86 -12.92 -14.30
C HIS A 131 -1.75 -13.23 -13.09
N TYR A 132 -1.58 -12.49 -11.98
CA TYR A 132 -2.30 -12.70 -10.73
C TYR A 132 -3.13 -11.47 -10.32
N ARG A 133 -3.31 -10.50 -11.22
CA ARG A 133 -4.11 -9.27 -10.93
C ARG A 133 -5.60 -9.56 -11.11
N ASN A 134 -6.15 -10.26 -10.15
CA ASN A 134 -7.56 -10.68 -10.15
C ASN A 134 -8.15 -10.49 -8.75
N GLY A 135 -9.46 -10.69 -8.65
CA GLY A 135 -10.19 -10.49 -7.39
C GLY A 135 -9.69 -11.38 -6.26
N GLN A 136 -9.34 -12.63 -6.56
CA GLN A 136 -8.86 -13.60 -5.56
C GLN A 136 -7.58 -13.10 -4.88
N THR A 137 -6.60 -12.68 -5.67
CA THR A 137 -5.31 -12.19 -5.14
C THR A 137 -5.51 -10.91 -4.32
N MET A 138 -6.33 -9.99 -4.84
CA MET A 138 -6.57 -8.72 -4.15
C MET A 138 -7.30 -8.93 -2.83
N GLN A 139 -8.31 -9.82 -2.80
CA GLN A 139 -9.01 -10.17 -1.55
C GLN A 139 -8.05 -10.79 -0.54
N LEU A 140 -7.17 -11.67 -1.02
CA LEU A 140 -6.19 -12.34 -0.16
C LEU A 140 -5.23 -11.32 0.47
N LEU A 141 -4.74 -10.36 -0.32
CA LEU A 141 -3.88 -9.28 0.19
C LEU A 141 -4.62 -8.47 1.28
N TRP A 142 -5.87 -8.10 1.02
CA TRP A 142 -6.65 -7.33 2.00
C TRP A 142 -6.87 -8.12 3.29
N ARG A 143 -7.11 -9.43 3.18
CA ARG A 143 -7.24 -10.30 4.37
C ARG A 143 -5.96 -10.35 5.17
N GLY A 144 -4.81 -10.44 4.49
CA GLY A 144 -3.51 -10.41 5.15
C GLY A 144 -3.26 -9.09 5.88
N ILE A 145 -3.58 -7.98 5.23
CA ILE A 145 -3.45 -6.65 5.85
C ILE A 145 -4.39 -6.53 7.06
N ALA A 146 -5.63 -7.00 6.92
CA ALA A 146 -6.61 -6.96 8.02
C ALA A 146 -6.14 -7.76 9.23
N ASN A 147 -5.58 -8.95 9.01
CA ASN A 147 -5.03 -9.77 10.09
C ASN A 147 -3.86 -9.06 10.79
N TYR A 148 -2.99 -8.42 10.04
CA TYR A 148 -1.86 -7.65 10.57
C TYR A 148 -2.36 -6.47 11.40
N VAL A 149 -3.30 -5.71 10.85
CA VAL A 149 -3.92 -4.56 11.53
C VAL A 149 -4.57 -4.98 12.85
N PHE A 150 -5.30 -6.08 12.83
CA PHE A 150 -5.98 -6.61 14.00
C PHE A 150 -4.95 -7.09 15.05
N TYR A 151 -3.93 -7.83 14.64
CA TYR A 151 -2.91 -8.39 15.53
C TYR A 151 -2.17 -7.28 16.30
N TYR A 152 -1.77 -6.22 15.60
CA TYR A 152 -0.99 -5.13 16.20
C TYR A 152 -1.84 -3.96 16.69
N ASP A 153 -3.16 -4.08 16.65
CA ASP A 153 -4.09 -3.01 17.07
C ASP A 153 -3.78 -1.68 16.37
N ILE A 154 -3.57 -1.75 15.06
CA ILE A 154 -3.25 -0.57 14.24
C ILE A 154 -4.48 0.35 14.18
N LYS A 155 -4.29 1.63 14.49
CA LYS A 155 -5.38 2.62 14.52
C LYS A 155 -5.53 3.37 13.19
N VAL A 156 -4.42 3.59 12.47
CA VAL A 156 -4.40 4.31 11.20
C VAL A 156 -3.41 3.63 10.26
N MET A 157 -3.83 3.40 9.02
CA MET A 157 -2.96 3.01 7.93
C MET A 157 -2.72 4.20 7.01
N PHE A 158 -1.53 4.30 6.43
CA PHE A 158 -1.23 5.38 5.51
C PHE A 158 -0.12 4.99 4.54
N GLY A 159 0.01 5.77 3.48
CA GLY A 159 1.08 5.62 2.52
C GLY A 159 0.82 6.40 1.26
N CYS A 160 1.83 6.44 0.40
CA CYS A 160 1.72 7.09 -0.90
C CYS A 160 1.16 6.10 -1.93
N ALA A 161 0.29 6.60 -2.78
CA ALA A 161 -0.28 5.84 -3.89
C ALA A 161 -0.15 6.68 -5.15
N SER A 162 0.04 6.02 -6.30
CA SER A 162 0.51 6.69 -7.51
C SER A 162 -0.54 6.72 -8.61
N PHE A 163 -0.63 7.87 -9.27
CA PHE A 163 -1.15 7.97 -10.63
C PHE A 163 0.00 7.68 -11.60
N PRO A 164 -0.23 6.90 -12.66
CA PRO A 164 0.84 6.57 -13.61
C PRO A 164 1.17 7.71 -14.59
N GLU A 165 0.81 8.93 -14.24
CA GLU A 165 1.00 10.12 -15.07
C GLU A 165 1.82 11.15 -14.31
N ILE A 166 2.75 11.80 -15.02
CA ILE A 166 3.55 12.90 -14.45
C ILE A 166 2.82 14.23 -14.58
N SER A 167 2.08 14.41 -15.66
CA SER A 167 1.42 15.69 -15.96
C SER A 167 0.14 15.85 -15.15
N SER A 168 0.10 16.87 -14.31
CA SER A 168 -1.10 17.23 -13.56
C SER A 168 -2.27 17.58 -14.47
N GLU A 169 -2.00 18.04 -15.69
CA GLU A 169 -3.05 18.37 -16.68
C GLU A 169 -3.86 17.12 -17.05
N LEU A 170 -3.19 15.95 -17.18
CA LEU A 170 -3.85 14.70 -17.52
C LEU A 170 -4.68 14.13 -16.36
N ILE A 171 -4.31 14.45 -15.12
CA ILE A 171 -4.98 13.93 -13.92
C ILE A 171 -5.69 15.04 -13.13
N LYS A 172 -5.91 16.18 -13.77
CA LYS A 172 -6.56 17.36 -13.20
C LYS A 172 -7.92 17.04 -12.58
N LYS A 173 -8.75 16.27 -13.28
CA LYS A 173 -10.09 15.92 -12.81
C LYS A 173 -10.05 15.04 -11.57
N PRO A 174 -9.34 13.89 -11.59
CA PRO A 174 -9.31 13.05 -10.39
C PRO A 174 -8.58 13.70 -9.22
N LEU A 175 -7.51 14.48 -9.44
CA LEU A 175 -6.84 15.20 -8.34
C LEU A 175 -7.79 16.20 -7.69
N SER A 176 -8.50 17.00 -8.50
CA SER A 176 -9.45 17.98 -7.98
C SER A 176 -10.62 17.32 -7.25
N TYR A 177 -11.10 16.20 -7.77
CA TYR A 177 -12.14 15.40 -7.12
C TYR A 177 -11.68 14.95 -5.72
N LEU A 178 -10.47 14.39 -5.62
CA LEU A 178 -9.92 13.94 -4.35
C LEU A 178 -9.79 15.11 -3.36
N TYR A 179 -9.32 16.25 -3.83
CA TYR A 179 -9.18 17.45 -3.02
C TYR A 179 -10.52 17.92 -2.44
N HIS A 180 -11.53 18.05 -3.31
CA HIS A 180 -12.82 18.63 -2.89
C HIS A 180 -13.70 17.66 -2.09
N TYR A 181 -13.59 16.37 -2.32
CA TYR A 181 -14.52 15.38 -1.75
C TYR A 181 -13.90 14.44 -0.74
N HIS A 182 -12.56 14.31 -0.69
CA HIS A 182 -11.92 13.27 0.13
C HIS A 182 -10.74 13.79 0.97
N LEU A 183 -10.57 15.09 1.09
CA LEU A 183 -9.45 15.65 1.85
C LEU A 183 -9.58 15.27 3.33
N ALA A 184 -8.47 14.87 3.96
CA ALA A 184 -8.43 14.45 5.35
C ALA A 184 -8.76 15.60 6.29
N PRO A 185 -9.35 15.32 7.46
CA PRO A 185 -9.50 16.33 8.52
C PRO A 185 -8.17 16.97 8.89
N LYS A 186 -8.20 18.26 9.19
CA LYS A 186 -6.99 19.06 9.49
C LYS A 186 -6.13 18.46 10.60
N GLU A 187 -6.75 17.83 11.57
CA GLU A 187 -6.09 17.34 12.79
C GLU A 187 -5.00 16.32 12.50
N TYR A 188 -5.14 15.53 11.44
CA TYR A 188 -4.15 14.53 11.06
C TYR A 188 -3.81 14.55 9.57
N ARG A 189 -4.15 15.64 8.88
CA ARG A 189 -3.94 15.76 7.44
C ARG A 189 -2.45 15.82 7.09
N PRO A 190 -1.94 14.86 6.32
CA PRO A 190 -0.61 15.01 5.75
C PRO A 190 -0.62 16.10 4.68
N VAL A 191 0.47 16.85 4.61
CA VAL A 191 0.62 17.93 3.62
C VAL A 191 1.95 17.72 2.91
N ALA A 192 1.94 17.76 1.57
CA ALA A 192 3.17 17.61 0.79
C ALA A 192 4.19 18.66 1.23
N LEU A 193 5.46 18.28 1.29
CA LEU A 193 6.55 19.19 1.68
C LEU A 193 6.60 20.37 0.71
N PRO A 194 6.89 21.59 1.19
CA PRO A 194 6.79 22.80 0.36
C PRO A 194 7.57 22.75 -0.94
N ASP A 195 8.76 22.14 -0.93
CA ASP A 195 9.62 22.04 -2.11
C ASP A 195 9.15 20.95 -3.09
N ARG A 196 8.16 20.13 -2.70
CA ARG A 196 7.64 19.04 -3.54
C ARG A 196 6.16 19.22 -3.88
N TYR A 197 5.50 20.21 -3.31
CA TYR A 197 4.05 20.41 -3.35
C TYR A 197 3.55 20.68 -4.78
N ILE A 198 2.60 19.86 -5.22
CA ILE A 198 1.83 20.07 -6.45
C ILE A 198 0.37 20.26 -6.03
N ASP A 199 -0.24 21.37 -6.46
CA ASP A 199 -1.61 21.69 -6.09
C ASP A 199 -2.57 20.65 -6.70
N MET A 200 -3.45 20.10 -5.87
CA MET A 200 -4.51 19.18 -6.31
C MET A 200 -5.79 19.94 -6.67
N ASN A 201 -5.92 21.19 -6.23
CA ASN A 201 -7.12 22.01 -6.46
C ASN A 201 -6.99 22.71 -7.82
N LEU A 202 -7.20 21.96 -8.88
CA LEU A 202 -6.94 22.39 -10.26
C LEU A 202 -8.24 22.77 -11.00
N MET A 203 -9.39 22.48 -10.40
CA MET A 203 -10.71 22.81 -10.97
C MET A 203 -11.66 23.22 -9.86
N PRO A 204 -12.57 24.18 -10.11
CA PRO A 204 -13.64 24.46 -9.15
C PRO A 204 -14.51 23.23 -8.93
N LYS A 205 -14.98 23.05 -7.70
CA LYS A 205 -15.80 21.89 -7.30
C LYS A 205 -17.01 21.70 -8.22
N GLU A 206 -17.64 22.80 -8.60
CA GLU A 206 -18.88 22.82 -9.41
C GLU A 206 -18.65 22.32 -10.84
N GLN A 207 -17.42 22.37 -11.32
CA GLN A 207 -17.06 21.96 -12.69
C GLN A 207 -16.64 20.49 -12.78
N ILE A 208 -16.54 19.77 -11.64
CA ILE A 208 -16.08 18.39 -11.63
C ILE A 208 -17.23 17.45 -11.99
N ASP A 209 -17.09 16.71 -13.08
CA ASP A 209 -17.94 15.55 -13.38
C ASP A 209 -17.45 14.40 -12.49
N ILE A 210 -18.21 14.11 -11.44
CA ILE A 210 -17.83 13.12 -10.41
C ILE A 210 -17.65 11.73 -11.03
N LYS A 211 -18.56 11.33 -11.92
CA LYS A 211 -18.51 10.02 -12.56
C LYS A 211 -17.24 9.85 -13.40
N GLU A 212 -16.91 10.86 -14.19
CA GLU A 212 -15.68 10.85 -15.00
C GLU A 212 -14.43 10.87 -14.14
N ALA A 213 -14.40 11.72 -13.11
CA ALA A 213 -13.26 11.80 -12.19
C ALA A 213 -13.00 10.44 -11.53
N ARG A 214 -14.06 9.80 -11.03
CA ARG A 214 -13.95 8.47 -10.40
C ARG A 214 -13.41 7.43 -11.38
N ARG A 215 -13.84 7.49 -12.64
CA ARG A 215 -13.38 6.55 -13.67
C ARG A 215 -11.87 6.62 -13.86
N LEU A 216 -11.28 7.81 -13.71
CA LEU A 216 -9.86 8.06 -13.93
C LEU A 216 -8.97 7.74 -12.72
N ILE A 217 -9.57 7.40 -11.58
CA ILE A 217 -8.81 7.05 -10.37
C ILE A 217 -8.29 5.61 -10.50
N PRO A 218 -6.99 5.37 -10.22
CA PRO A 218 -6.45 4.01 -10.26
C PRO A 218 -7.15 3.04 -9.30
N PRO A 219 -7.20 1.74 -9.65
CA PRO A 219 -7.94 0.74 -8.86
C PRO A 219 -7.52 0.67 -7.39
N LEU A 220 -6.24 0.77 -7.09
CA LEU A 220 -5.76 0.71 -5.69
C LEU A 220 -6.36 1.87 -4.87
N ILE A 221 -6.31 3.07 -5.42
CA ILE A 221 -6.87 4.27 -4.76
C ILE A 221 -8.38 4.10 -4.57
N LYS A 222 -9.09 3.61 -5.60
CA LYS A 222 -10.53 3.31 -5.50
C LYS A 222 -10.82 2.36 -4.34
N GLY A 223 -10.01 1.32 -4.20
CA GLY A 223 -10.14 0.36 -3.11
C GLY A 223 -10.09 1.02 -1.75
N TYR A 224 -9.08 1.86 -1.54
CA TYR A 224 -8.93 2.61 -0.30
C TYR A 224 -10.12 3.55 -0.04
N LEU A 225 -10.58 4.26 -1.08
CA LEU A 225 -11.72 5.18 -0.93
C LEU A 225 -13.00 4.45 -0.52
N ARG A 226 -13.21 3.24 -1.05
CA ARG A 226 -14.37 2.40 -0.67
C ARG A 226 -14.32 2.03 0.81
N LEU A 227 -13.14 1.93 1.40
CA LEU A 227 -12.96 1.65 2.82
C LEU A 227 -13.10 2.90 3.69
N GLY A 228 -13.26 4.07 3.08
CA GLY A 228 -13.42 5.33 3.83
C GLY A 228 -12.13 6.13 3.97
N ALA A 229 -11.13 5.87 3.13
CA ALA A 229 -9.85 6.61 3.18
C ALA A 229 -10.01 8.05 2.73
N TYR A 230 -9.05 8.85 3.16
CA TYR A 230 -8.94 10.27 2.80
C TYR A 230 -7.62 10.53 2.09
N UNK A 231 -7.34 11.53 1.43
CA UNK A 231 -6.26 11.94 0.78
C UNK A 231 -5.59 12.97 1.56
N GLY A 232 -4.40 13.12 1.45
CA GLY A 232 -3.60 14.22 1.95
C GLY A 232 -3.70 15.45 1.08
N GLU A 233 -3.12 16.53 1.54
CA GLU A 233 -3.13 17.80 0.81
C GLU A 233 -1.85 17.93 -0.02
N GLY A 234 -2.02 18.13 -1.32
CA GLY A 234 -0.92 18.23 -2.27
C GLY A 234 -0.50 16.88 -2.81
N ALA A 235 -0.05 16.88 -4.05
CA ALA A 235 0.56 15.72 -4.72
C ALA A 235 2.07 15.94 -4.83
N VAL A 236 2.80 14.86 -5.15
CA VAL A 236 4.25 14.89 -5.26
C VAL A 236 4.66 14.14 -6.54
N LEU A 237 5.56 14.75 -7.31
CA LEU A 237 6.11 14.12 -8.51
C LEU A 237 7.22 13.15 -8.11
N ASP A 238 7.08 11.89 -8.50
CA ASP A 238 8.13 10.89 -8.34
C ASP A 238 8.80 10.66 -9.68
N LYS A 239 9.97 11.29 -9.85
CA LYS A 239 10.71 11.24 -11.11
C LYS A 239 11.33 9.87 -11.37
N GLN A 240 11.67 9.12 -10.31
CA GLN A 240 12.25 7.78 -10.45
C GLN A 240 11.23 6.81 -11.04
N PHE A 241 10.00 6.85 -10.53
CA PHE A 241 8.93 5.95 -10.98
C PHE A 241 8.09 6.55 -12.13
N GLY A 242 8.26 7.85 -12.42
CA GLY A 242 7.49 8.52 -13.48
C GLY A 242 6.01 8.63 -13.12
N THR A 243 5.73 8.92 -11.86
CA THR A 243 4.36 8.95 -11.33
C THR A 243 4.09 10.26 -10.61
N THR A 244 2.81 10.53 -10.39
CA THR A 244 2.35 11.57 -9.47
C THR A 244 1.75 10.87 -8.25
N ASP A 245 2.32 11.11 -7.09
CA ASP A 245 1.93 10.44 -5.87
C ASP A 245 0.98 11.30 -5.06
N ILE A 246 -0.01 10.64 -4.46
CA ILE A 246 -0.91 11.22 -3.47
C ILE A 246 -0.77 10.46 -2.16
N PHE A 247 -1.17 11.07 -1.07
CA PHE A 247 -1.11 10.45 0.25
C PHE A 247 -2.49 9.91 0.62
N ILE A 248 -2.53 8.66 1.07
CA ILE A 248 -3.76 7.99 1.52
C ILE A 248 -3.68 7.79 3.03
N VAL A 249 -4.76 8.12 3.74
CA VAL A 249 -4.92 7.89 5.20
C VAL A 249 -6.22 7.13 5.41
N LEU A 250 -6.14 6.03 6.16
CA LEU A 250 -7.32 5.21 6.47
C LEU A 250 -7.35 4.88 7.96
N LYS A 251 -8.37 5.34 8.66
CA LYS A 251 -8.64 4.92 10.04
C LYS A 251 -9.23 3.52 10.03
N THR A 252 -8.72 2.67 10.89
CA THR A 252 -9.03 1.23 10.86
C THR A 252 -10.30 0.86 11.60
N ASP A 253 -10.84 1.72 12.46
CA ASP A 253 -12.03 1.42 13.26
C ASP A 253 -13.25 1.08 12.38
N GLN A 254 -13.44 1.80 11.27
CA GLN A 254 -14.54 1.54 10.34
C GLN A 254 -14.28 0.28 9.50
N VAL A 255 -13.02 0.05 9.12
CA VAL A 255 -12.61 -1.13 8.35
C VAL A 255 -12.85 -2.40 9.17
N THR A 256 -12.45 -2.40 10.45
CA THR A 256 -12.64 -3.56 11.33
C THR A 256 -14.13 -3.91 11.51
N LYS A 257 -15.00 -2.91 11.59
CA LYS A 257 -16.45 -3.15 11.68
C LYS A 257 -16.99 -3.80 10.40
N ARG A 258 -16.64 -3.24 9.24
CA ARG A 258 -17.07 -3.78 7.93
C ARG A 258 -16.50 -5.17 7.68
N TYR A 259 -15.23 -5.37 8.04
CA TYR A 259 -14.55 -6.66 7.84
C TYR A 259 -15.15 -7.74 8.75
N ARG A 260 -15.44 -7.41 10.00
CA ARG A 260 -16.09 -8.33 10.94
C ARG A 260 -17.48 -8.76 10.43
N SER A 261 -18.27 -7.80 9.95
CA SER A 261 -19.62 -8.11 9.43
C SER A 261 -19.52 -8.99 8.18
N HIS A 262 -18.55 -8.75 7.30
CA HIS A 262 -18.33 -9.58 6.11
C HIS A 262 -17.83 -10.97 6.49
N TYR A 263 -16.91 -11.07 7.44
CA TYR A 263 -16.34 -12.33 7.91
C TYR A 263 -17.37 -13.17 8.66
N GLU A 264 -18.25 -12.52 9.40
CA GLU A 264 -19.37 -13.18 10.08
C GLU A 264 -20.42 -13.67 9.10
N LEU A 265 -20.68 -12.90 8.04
CA LEU A 265 -21.57 -13.30 6.94
C LEU A 265 -21.00 -14.49 6.16
N ASP A 266 -19.71 -14.47 5.86
CA ASP A 266 -19.02 -15.58 5.17
C ASP A 266 -19.04 -16.87 6.00
N LYS A 267 -18.95 -16.76 7.32
CA LYS A 267 -19.02 -17.91 8.23
C LYS A 267 -20.45 -18.48 8.33
N THR A 268 -21.44 -17.62 8.20
CA THR A 268 -22.87 -18.06 8.19
C THR A 268 -23.22 -18.71 6.85
N ASP A 269 -22.64 -18.26 5.77
CA ASP A 269 -22.85 -18.89 4.45
C ASP A 269 -22.15 -20.24 4.31
N UNK A 270 -21.21 -20.36 4.97
CA UNK A 270 -20.51 -21.52 4.96
C UNK A 270 -21.11 -22.62 5.66
N SER A 271 -22.03 -22.25 6.38
CA SER A 271 -22.78 -23.26 7.08
C SER A 271 -23.98 -23.79 6.24
N ILE A 272 -24.12 -23.36 5.03
CA ILE A 272 -25.23 -23.77 4.14
C ILE A 272 -24.72 -24.58 2.93
N LEU A 273 -23.47 -25.05 2.92
CA LEU A 273 -22.97 -25.95 1.88
C LEU A 273 -22.66 -27.34 2.45
#